data_14fab40e35c3d8c96b4168a2da546adc
#
_entry.id   14fab40e35c3d8c96b4168a2da546adc
#
_cell.length_a   1.000
_cell.length_b   1.000
_cell.length_c   1.000
_cell.angle_alpha   90.00
_cell.angle_beta   90.00
_cell.angle_gamma   90.00
#
_symmetry.space_group_name_H-M   'P 1'
#
loop_
_entity.id
_entity.type
_entity.pdbx_description
1 polymer ?
#
loop_
_entity_poly.entity_id
_entity_poly.type
_entity_poly.pdbx_seq_one_letter_code
_entity_poly.pdbx_strand_id
1 'polypeptide(L)'
;MVKTVIRFSASWCGPCKAYSPIFHKVSEMKEFDGIEFKTIDADEEDGEELIEKYKVMGVPTTVVLDENGEVLDKQHGLMMEAALVSLLNKLIDSENKK
;
A
#
# COMPACT_ATOMS: atom_id res chain seq x y z
N MET A 1 2.90 -11.74 -9.09
CA MET A 1 2.80 -12.03 -7.63
C MET A 1 2.83 -10.74 -6.83
N VAL A 2 1.92 -10.58 -5.87
CA VAL A 2 1.97 -9.41 -4.97
C VAL A 2 3.24 -9.50 -4.12
N LYS A 3 4.09 -8.49 -4.21
CA LYS A 3 5.38 -8.47 -3.52
C LYS A 3 5.46 -7.38 -2.47
N THR A 4 4.97 -6.19 -2.79
CA THR A 4 5.13 -5.02 -1.92
C THR A 4 3.84 -4.22 -1.85
N VAL A 5 3.51 -3.76 -0.65
CA VAL A 5 2.39 -2.84 -0.42
C VAL A 5 2.98 -1.59 0.20
N ILE A 6 2.83 -0.45 -0.47
CA ILE A 6 3.38 0.82 -0.02
C ILE A 6 2.25 1.74 0.42
N ARG A 7 2.39 2.29 1.62
CA ARG A 7 1.50 3.33 2.12
C ARG A 7 2.23 4.66 2.06
N PHE A 8 1.74 5.58 1.23
CA PHE A 8 2.24 6.95 1.21
C PHE A 8 1.52 7.75 2.27
N SER A 9 2.26 8.43 3.11
CA SER A 9 1.75 9.11 4.29
C SER A 9 2.44 10.47 4.46
N ALA A 10 1.92 11.30 5.36
CA ALA A 10 2.57 12.55 5.73
C ALA A 10 2.25 12.85 7.20
N SER A 11 3.18 13.51 7.88
CA SER A 11 3.04 13.79 9.30
C SER A 11 1.87 14.73 9.63
N TRP A 12 1.49 15.59 8.67
CA TRP A 12 0.39 16.55 8.82
C TRP A 12 -0.97 16.00 8.44
N CYS A 13 -1.01 14.76 7.98
CA CYS A 13 -2.22 14.16 7.40
C CYS A 13 -3.00 13.37 8.46
N GLY A 14 -4.18 13.85 8.85
CA GLY A 14 -5.05 13.18 9.81
C GLY A 14 -5.47 11.78 9.39
N PRO A 15 -6.05 11.62 8.18
CA PRO A 15 -6.43 10.28 7.69
C PRO A 15 -5.26 9.30 7.59
N CYS A 16 -4.05 9.80 7.31
CA CYS A 16 -2.85 8.95 7.29
C CYS A 16 -2.58 8.35 8.66
N LYS A 17 -2.77 9.16 9.71
CA LYS A 17 -2.57 8.70 11.09
C LYS A 17 -3.59 7.63 11.47
N ALA A 18 -4.84 7.80 11.03
CA ALA A 18 -5.90 6.83 11.28
C ALA A 18 -5.63 5.52 10.51
N TYR A 19 -5.04 5.61 9.34
CA TYR A 19 -4.73 4.46 8.51
C TYR A 19 -3.54 3.65 9.06
N SER A 20 -2.62 4.29 9.75
CA SER A 20 -1.41 3.66 10.25
C SER A 20 -1.66 2.36 11.02
N PRO A 21 -2.52 2.34 12.06
CA PRO A 21 -2.76 1.10 12.80
C PRO A 21 -3.46 0.02 11.96
N ILE A 22 -4.31 0.44 11.04
CA ILE A 22 -5.00 -0.49 10.12
C ILE A 22 -3.98 -1.18 9.23
N PHE A 23 -3.12 -0.40 8.61
CA PHE A 23 -2.07 -0.90 7.72
C PHE A 23 -1.12 -1.84 8.45
N HIS A 24 -0.71 -1.44 9.64
CA HIS A 24 0.19 -2.25 10.48
C HIS A 24 -0.45 -3.58 10.86
N LYS A 25 -1.70 -3.56 11.26
CA LYS A 25 -2.42 -4.79 11.63
C LYS A 25 -2.49 -5.78 10.47
N VAL A 26 -2.81 -5.28 9.28
CA VAL A 26 -2.88 -6.12 8.08
C VAL A 26 -1.49 -6.68 7.74
N SER A 27 -0.43 -5.88 7.93
CA SER A 27 0.93 -6.32 7.65
C SER A 27 1.38 -7.50 8.51
N GLU A 28 0.74 -7.69 9.65
CA GLU A 28 1.08 -8.78 10.58
C GLU A 28 0.25 -10.04 10.37
N MET A 29 -0.70 -10.02 9.44
CA MET A 29 -1.55 -11.18 9.19
C MET A 29 -0.78 -12.27 8.47
N LYS A 30 -0.94 -13.51 8.94
CA LYS A 30 -0.21 -14.67 8.39
C LYS A 30 -0.46 -14.88 6.91
N GLU A 31 -1.67 -14.59 6.45
CA GLU A 31 -2.03 -14.79 5.03
C GLU A 31 -1.22 -13.90 4.09
N PHE A 32 -0.61 -12.84 4.62
CA PHE A 32 0.21 -11.91 3.84
C PHE A 32 1.70 -12.05 4.16
N ASP A 33 2.07 -13.13 4.81
CA ASP A 33 3.47 -13.41 5.11
C ASP A 33 4.27 -13.49 3.81
N GLY A 34 5.45 -12.88 3.79
CA GLY A 34 6.27 -12.81 2.59
C GLY A 34 6.03 -11.57 1.74
N ILE A 35 4.97 -10.81 2.01
CA ILE A 35 4.72 -9.53 1.33
C ILE A 35 5.34 -8.42 2.18
N GLU A 36 6.07 -7.53 1.52
CA GLU A 36 6.70 -6.40 2.20
C GLU A 36 5.72 -5.24 2.31
N PHE A 37 5.47 -4.77 3.54
CA PHE A 37 4.63 -3.61 3.79
C PHE A 37 5.52 -2.43 4.17
N LYS A 38 5.48 -1.36 3.38
CA LYS A 38 6.31 -0.17 3.57
C LYS A 38 5.47 1.07 3.79
N THR A 39 5.98 2.00 4.60
CA THR A 39 5.41 3.34 4.71
C THR A 39 6.44 4.33 4.17
N ILE A 40 6.00 5.19 3.26
CA ILE A 40 6.83 6.24 2.67
C ILE A 40 6.27 7.58 3.09
N ASP A 41 7.13 8.43 3.65
CA ASP A 41 6.76 9.79 4.02
C ASP A 41 6.87 10.68 2.79
N ALA A 42 5.75 11.29 2.41
CA ALA A 42 5.68 12.13 1.22
C ALA A 42 6.57 13.38 1.32
N ASP A 43 6.89 13.81 2.54
CA ASP A 43 7.70 15.01 2.77
C ASP A 43 9.20 14.74 2.73
N GLU A 44 9.61 13.48 2.70
CA GLU A 44 11.00 13.10 2.58
C GLU A 44 11.43 13.08 1.11
N GLU A 45 12.72 13.28 0.86
CA GLU A 45 13.28 13.34 -0.49
C GLU A 45 12.97 12.08 -1.31
N ASP A 46 13.18 10.90 -0.71
CA ASP A 46 12.87 9.63 -1.37
C ASP A 46 11.36 9.49 -1.64
N GLY A 47 10.55 10.06 -0.76
CA GLY A 47 9.10 10.05 -0.91
C GLY A 47 8.66 10.83 -2.13
N GLU A 48 9.25 11.99 -2.37
CA GLU A 48 8.92 12.81 -3.54
C GLU A 48 9.20 12.08 -4.84
N GLU A 49 10.33 11.38 -4.92
CA GLU A 49 10.70 10.61 -6.12
C GLU A 49 9.70 9.48 -6.38
N LEU A 50 9.29 8.78 -5.34
CA LEU A 50 8.35 7.67 -5.47
C LEU A 50 6.94 8.14 -5.78
N ILE A 51 6.53 9.29 -5.23
CA ILE A 51 5.24 9.91 -5.56
C ILE A 51 5.17 10.19 -7.06
N GLU A 52 6.23 10.75 -7.61
CA GLU A 52 6.31 11.03 -9.04
C GLU A 52 6.32 9.75 -9.86
N LYS A 53 7.13 8.77 -9.44
CA LYS A 53 7.27 7.49 -10.13
C LYS A 53 5.94 6.74 -10.22
N TYR A 54 5.18 6.69 -9.13
CA TYR A 54 3.91 5.95 -9.08
C TYR A 54 2.70 6.85 -9.31
N LYS A 55 2.91 8.11 -9.62
CA LYS A 55 1.84 9.09 -9.90
C LYS A 55 0.83 9.18 -8.77
N VAL A 56 1.35 9.34 -7.55
CA VAL A 56 0.53 9.49 -6.35
C VAL A 56 -0.01 10.91 -6.29
N MET A 57 -1.33 11.06 -6.21
CA MET A 57 -1.99 12.36 -6.29
C MET A 57 -2.30 12.98 -4.91
N GLY A 58 -2.06 12.26 -3.84
CA GLY A 58 -2.32 12.75 -2.50
C GLY A 58 -2.07 11.66 -1.46
N VAL A 59 -2.29 11.97 -0.19
CA VAL A 59 -2.08 11.01 0.90
C VAL A 59 -3.34 10.89 1.75
N PRO A 60 -3.62 9.71 2.31
CA PRO A 60 -2.87 8.49 2.13
C PRO A 60 -3.16 7.84 0.78
N THR A 61 -2.20 7.15 0.22
CA THR A 61 -2.36 6.35 -0.99
C THR A 61 -1.67 5.02 -0.79
N THR A 62 -2.33 3.94 -1.21
CA THR A 62 -1.79 2.59 -1.13
C THR A 62 -1.45 2.11 -2.54
N VAL A 63 -0.21 1.71 -2.74
CA VAL A 63 0.28 1.18 -4.03
C VAL A 63 0.71 -0.26 -3.83
N VAL A 64 0.19 -1.16 -4.65
CA VAL A 64 0.54 -2.58 -4.60
C VAL A 64 1.40 -2.91 -5.81
N LEU A 65 2.56 -3.50 -5.55
CA LEU A 65 3.54 -3.82 -6.60
C LEU A 65 3.75 -5.32 -6.69
N ASP A 66 4.09 -5.77 -7.91
CA ASP A 66 4.51 -7.15 -8.12
C ASP A 66 6.02 -7.30 -7.91
N GLU A 67 6.56 -8.50 -8.15
CA GLU A 67 7.99 -8.81 -7.98
C GLU A 67 8.90 -8.03 -8.92
N ASN A 68 8.36 -7.49 -10.00
CA ASN A 68 9.11 -6.69 -10.95
C ASN A 68 9.02 -5.19 -10.67
N GLY A 69 8.32 -4.82 -9.60
CA GLY A 69 8.12 -3.42 -9.23
C GLY A 69 7.04 -2.72 -10.04
N GLU A 70 6.23 -3.47 -10.78
CA GLU A 70 5.11 -2.89 -11.53
C GLU A 70 3.88 -2.74 -10.66
N VAL A 71 3.11 -1.69 -10.91
CA VAL A 71 1.91 -1.37 -10.13
C VAL A 71 0.77 -2.31 -10.50
N LEU A 72 0.33 -3.11 -9.53
CA LEU A 72 -0.84 -3.97 -9.69
C LEU A 72 -2.13 -3.21 -9.37
N ASP A 73 -2.08 -2.31 -8.40
CA ASP A 73 -3.21 -1.47 -8.04
C ASP A 73 -2.74 -0.26 -7.24
N LYS A 74 -3.56 0.79 -7.27
CA LYS A 74 -3.32 2.03 -6.55
C LYS A 74 -4.66 2.53 -6.01
N GLN A 75 -4.75 2.69 -4.70
CA GLN A 75 -5.98 3.15 -4.04
C GLN A 75 -5.71 4.46 -3.30
N HIS A 76 -6.50 5.46 -3.58
CA HIS A 76 -6.41 6.77 -2.95
C HIS A 76 -7.34 6.83 -1.74
N GLY A 77 -6.82 7.36 -0.64
CA GLY A 77 -7.60 7.51 0.59
C GLY A 77 -7.42 6.39 1.59
N LEU A 78 -7.99 6.59 2.77
CA LEU A 78 -7.95 5.60 3.85
C LEU A 78 -8.77 4.36 3.46
N MET A 79 -8.19 3.19 3.73
CA MET A 79 -8.88 1.93 3.57
C MET A 79 -9.13 1.31 4.94
N MET A 80 -10.34 0.82 5.18
CA MET A 80 -10.63 0.05 6.38
C MET A 80 -9.97 -1.32 6.25
N GLU A 81 -9.77 -1.99 7.37
CA GLU A 81 -9.08 -3.28 7.40
C GLU A 81 -9.67 -4.28 6.40
N ALA A 82 -10.99 -4.45 6.41
CA ALA A 82 -11.65 -5.40 5.51
C ALA A 82 -11.44 -5.06 4.04
N ALA A 83 -11.43 -3.76 3.71
CA ALA A 83 -11.21 -3.32 2.33
C ALA A 83 -9.79 -3.61 1.85
N LEU A 84 -8.81 -3.36 2.71
CA LEU A 84 -7.41 -3.64 2.37
C LEU A 84 -7.17 -5.14 2.22
N VAL A 85 -7.67 -5.94 3.15
CA VAL A 85 -7.57 -7.40 3.09
C VAL A 85 -8.22 -7.93 1.82
N SER A 86 -9.42 -7.45 1.51
CA SER A 86 -10.15 -7.86 0.31
C SER A 86 -9.39 -7.53 -0.98
N LEU A 87 -8.82 -6.33 -1.05
CA LEU A 87 -8.03 -5.92 -2.20
C LEU A 87 -6.82 -6.84 -2.41
N LEU A 88 -6.07 -7.11 -1.35
CA LEU A 88 -4.89 -7.96 -1.43
C LEU A 88 -5.25 -9.38 -1.84
N ASN A 89 -6.30 -9.93 -1.25
CA ASN A 89 -6.76 -11.28 -1.60
C ASN A 89 -7.24 -11.35 -3.05
N LYS A 90 -7.91 -10.32 -3.53
CA LYS A 90 -8.37 -10.25 -4.92
C LYS A 90 -7.17 -10.26 -5.88
N LEU A 91 -6.13 -9.50 -5.58
CA LEU A 91 -4.94 -9.44 -6.42
C LEU A 91 -4.17 -10.77 -6.39
N ILE A 92 -4.05 -11.38 -5.23
CA ILE A 92 -3.39 -12.67 -5.07
C ILE A 92 -4.16 -13.76 -5.84
N ASP A 93 -5.49 -13.79 -5.69
CA ASP A 93 -6.33 -14.79 -6.37
C ASP A 93 -6.29 -14.62 -7.89
N SER A 94 -6.25 -13.36 -8.37
CA SER A 94 -6.16 -13.06 -9.78
C SER A 94 -4.89 -13.65 -10.41
N GLU A 95 -3.79 -13.63 -9.69
CA GLU A 95 -2.52 -14.21 -10.14
C GLU A 95 -2.57 -15.74 -10.16
N ASN A 96 -3.30 -16.32 -9.23
CA ASN A 96 -3.38 -17.78 -9.09
C ASN A 96 -4.33 -18.44 -10.10
N LYS A 97 -5.10 -17.63 -10.83
CA LYS A 97 -6.08 -18.14 -11.80
C LYS A 97 -5.53 -18.35 -13.21
N LYS A 98 -4.26 -18.16 -13.40
CA LYS A 98 -3.64 -18.37 -14.71
C LYS A 98 -3.45 -19.84 -15.01
#